data_6a7793ff7b3439bb31b715ba7fcd45e3
#
_entry.id   6a7793ff7b3439bb31b715ba7fcd45e3
#
_cell.length_a   1.000
_cell.length_b   1.000
_cell.length_c   1.000
_cell.angle_alpha   90.00
_cell.angle_beta   90.00
_cell.angle_gamma   90.00
#
_symmetry.space_group_name_H-M   'P 1'
#
loop_
_entity.id
_entity.type
_entity.pdbx_description
1 polymer ?
#
loop_
_entity_poly.entity_id
_entity_poly.type
_entity_poly.pdbx_seq_one_letter_code
_entity_poly.pdbx_strand_id
1 'polypeptide(L)'
;MYEAKVTVSPDIMTPEEGTEFVAEKIAIDRAKKLFNCNFANVQPHSGSQANFAVYFALLKPGDTVLGMSLADGGHLTHGSPVNVSGSYFNFESYGVNEDGFLDYDALERKANECKPKMIVAGASAYPRTIDFKRIKEIADSVNALFMVDMAHIA
;
A
#
# COMPACT_ATOMS: atom_id res chain seq x y z
N MET A 1 9.44 14.69 -6.63
CA MET A 1 9.00 14.92 -5.24
C MET A 1 7.65 15.61 -5.34
N TYR A 2 6.55 14.89 -5.09
CA TYR A 2 5.21 15.47 -5.14
C TYR A 2 4.84 15.92 -3.73
N GLU A 3 4.84 17.23 -3.49
CA GLU A 3 4.13 17.81 -2.34
C GLU A 3 2.64 17.88 -2.71
N ALA A 4 1.81 17.08 -2.07
CA ALA A 4 0.39 17.30 -2.13
C ALA A 4 0.06 18.56 -1.33
N LYS A 5 -0.11 19.69 -2.00
CA LYS A 5 -0.69 20.89 -1.40
C LYS A 5 -2.20 20.73 -1.37
N VAL A 6 -2.76 20.53 -0.20
CA VAL A 6 -4.19 20.79 0.01
C VAL A 6 -4.37 22.29 0.09
N THR A 7 -4.97 22.87 -0.94
CA THR A 7 -5.37 24.28 -0.93
C THR A 7 -6.79 24.32 -0.40
N VAL A 8 -6.97 24.69 0.86
CA VAL A 8 -8.28 25.04 1.39
C VAL A 8 -8.63 26.43 0.88
N SER A 9 -9.85 26.60 0.35
CA SER A 9 -10.31 27.92 -0.10
C SER A 9 -10.33 28.90 1.06
N PRO A 10 -9.79 30.11 0.91
CA PRO A 10 -9.79 31.13 1.98
C PRO A 10 -11.20 31.47 2.51
N ASP A 11 -12.23 31.25 1.70
CA ASP A 11 -13.61 31.58 2.02
C ASP A 11 -14.30 30.61 3.00
N ILE A 12 -13.60 29.52 3.37
CA ILE A 12 -14.08 28.50 4.31
C ILE A 12 -13.30 28.55 5.62
N MET A 13 -12.29 29.44 5.74
CA MET A 13 -11.44 29.53 6.91
C MET A 13 -12.15 30.17 8.10
N THR A 14 -12.49 29.36 9.12
CA THR A 14 -12.94 29.86 10.43
C THR A 14 -11.75 30.14 11.34
N PRO A 15 -11.86 30.96 12.41
CA PRO A 15 -10.75 31.24 13.34
C PRO A 15 -10.12 30.00 13.99
N GLU A 16 -10.78 28.84 13.90
CA GLU A 16 -10.32 27.56 14.43
C GLU A 16 -9.43 26.76 13.45
N GLU A 17 -9.34 27.20 12.21
CA GLU A 17 -8.56 26.54 11.15
C GLU A 17 -7.05 26.56 11.38
N GLY A 18 -6.55 27.52 12.13
CA GLY A 18 -5.18 27.51 12.62
C GLY A 18 -4.88 26.28 13.51
N THR A 19 -5.90 25.75 14.18
CA THR A 19 -5.79 24.55 15.01
C THR A 19 -5.78 23.26 14.21
N GLU A 20 -6.55 23.18 13.12
CA GLU A 20 -6.53 22.00 12.22
C GLU A 20 -5.17 21.84 11.55
N PHE A 21 -4.58 22.93 11.06
CA PHE A 21 -3.24 22.92 10.46
C PHE A 21 -2.17 22.49 11.47
N VAL A 22 -2.29 22.90 12.72
CA VAL A 22 -1.38 22.49 13.81
C VAL A 22 -1.59 21.01 14.14
N ALA A 23 -2.82 20.53 14.21
CA ALA A 23 -3.13 19.13 14.49
C ALA A 23 -2.59 18.19 13.41
N GLU A 24 -2.78 18.54 12.13
CA GLU A 24 -2.24 17.79 11.01
C GLU A 24 -0.70 17.73 11.06
N LYS A 25 -0.04 18.87 11.27
CA LYS A 25 1.41 18.92 11.41
C LYS A 25 1.92 18.04 12.55
N ILE A 26 1.27 18.08 13.71
CA ILE A 26 1.62 17.23 14.85
C ILE A 26 1.45 15.75 14.48
N ALA A 27 0.37 15.38 13.79
CA ALA A 27 0.12 14.01 13.37
C ALA A 27 1.20 13.52 12.39
N ILE A 28 1.58 14.34 11.40
CA ILE A 28 2.67 14.05 10.45
C ILE A 28 3.99 13.84 11.20
N ASP A 29 4.36 14.77 12.07
CA ASP A 29 5.64 14.72 12.81
C ASP A 29 5.69 13.48 13.72
N ARG A 30 4.58 13.12 14.36
CA ARG A 30 4.48 11.92 15.19
C ARG A 30 4.54 10.64 14.37
N ALA A 31 3.84 10.57 13.24
CA ALA A 31 3.89 9.43 12.33
C ALA A 31 5.32 9.21 11.80
N LYS A 32 5.98 10.29 11.37
CA LYS A 32 7.38 10.22 10.91
C LYS A 32 8.32 9.69 11.99
N LYS A 33 8.14 10.13 13.23
CA LYS A 33 8.95 9.66 14.37
C LYS A 33 8.64 8.21 14.72
N LEU A 34 7.36 7.83 14.75
CA LEU A 34 6.92 6.48 15.12
C LEU A 34 7.43 5.43 14.14
N PHE A 35 7.29 5.70 12.85
CA PHE A 35 7.65 4.76 11.77
C PHE A 35 9.05 4.99 11.20
N ASN A 36 9.82 5.93 11.76
CA ASN A 36 11.15 6.30 11.28
C ASN A 36 11.19 6.55 9.77
N CYS A 37 10.21 7.31 9.26
CA CYS A 37 10.07 7.60 7.84
C CYS A 37 10.35 9.07 7.51
N ASN A 38 10.79 9.32 6.27
CA ASN A 38 11.12 10.68 5.81
C ASN A 38 9.87 11.52 5.54
N PHE A 39 8.78 10.88 5.11
CA PHE A 39 7.54 11.54 4.71
C PHE A 39 6.35 10.79 5.33
N ALA A 40 5.30 11.53 5.65
CA ALA A 40 4.02 10.98 6.08
C ALA A 40 2.89 11.84 5.51
N ASN A 41 1.80 11.19 5.14
CA ASN A 41 0.54 11.82 4.78
C ASN A 41 -0.56 11.24 5.68
N VAL A 42 -1.26 12.11 6.41
CA VAL A 42 -2.30 11.72 7.38
C VAL A 42 -3.71 12.09 6.90
N GLN A 43 -3.85 12.50 5.64
CA GLN A 43 -5.12 12.91 5.04
C GLN A 43 -6.07 11.74 4.72
N PRO A 44 -5.62 10.54 4.30
CA PRO A 44 -6.53 9.46 4.00
C PRO A 44 -7.40 9.11 5.21
N HIS A 45 -8.72 9.01 5.00
CA HIS A 45 -9.68 8.67 6.05
C HIS A 45 -9.87 7.16 6.23
N SER A 46 -9.21 6.33 5.40
CA SER A 46 -9.25 4.87 5.49
C SER A 46 -8.02 4.24 4.85
N GLY A 47 -7.72 2.98 5.22
CA GLY A 47 -6.66 2.20 4.56
C GLY A 47 -6.90 2.04 3.06
N SER A 48 -8.15 1.86 2.63
CA SER A 48 -8.50 1.79 1.20
C SER A 48 -8.15 3.07 0.47
N GLN A 49 -8.45 4.24 1.05
CA GLN A 49 -8.09 5.52 0.45
C GLN A 49 -6.57 5.71 0.40
N ALA A 50 -5.86 5.29 1.45
CA ALA A 50 -4.39 5.34 1.47
C ALA A 50 -3.79 4.48 0.35
N ASN A 51 -4.28 3.24 0.18
CA ASN A 51 -3.83 2.35 -0.88
C ASN A 51 -4.11 2.93 -2.27
N PHE A 52 -5.31 3.47 -2.50
CA PHE A 52 -5.63 4.11 -3.78
C PHE A 52 -4.78 5.34 -4.06
N ALA A 53 -4.48 6.16 -3.04
CA ALA A 53 -3.58 7.29 -3.21
C ALA A 53 -2.21 6.86 -3.71
N VAL A 54 -1.66 5.76 -3.18
CA VAL A 54 -0.38 5.19 -3.64
C VAL A 54 -0.50 4.66 -5.07
N TYR A 55 -1.54 3.88 -5.37
CA TYR A 55 -1.72 3.31 -6.71
C TYR A 55 -1.85 4.40 -7.77
N PHE A 56 -2.72 5.37 -7.58
CA PHE A 56 -2.94 6.44 -8.56
C PHE A 56 -1.76 7.42 -8.67
N ALA A 57 -0.93 7.53 -7.64
CA ALA A 57 0.29 8.34 -7.70
C ALA A 57 1.41 7.67 -8.49
N LEU A 58 1.51 6.33 -8.45
CA LEU A 58 2.69 5.60 -8.91
C LEU A 58 2.42 4.68 -10.12
N LEU A 59 1.16 4.37 -10.40
CA LEU A 59 0.75 3.44 -11.45
C LEU A 59 -0.16 4.11 -12.47
N LYS A 60 -0.27 3.47 -13.62
CA LYS A 60 -1.25 3.81 -14.67
C LYS A 60 -2.32 2.73 -14.74
N PRO A 61 -3.55 3.06 -15.17
CA PRO A 61 -4.57 2.06 -15.44
C PRO A 61 -4.04 0.94 -16.34
N GLY A 62 -4.26 -0.32 -15.92
CA GLY A 62 -3.78 -1.49 -16.64
C GLY A 62 -2.35 -1.95 -16.27
N ASP A 63 -1.61 -1.20 -15.46
CA ASP A 63 -0.32 -1.67 -14.96
C ASP A 63 -0.49 -2.94 -14.12
N THR A 64 0.46 -3.87 -14.25
CA THR A 64 0.43 -5.12 -13.49
C THR A 64 0.93 -4.89 -12.07
N VAL A 65 0.16 -5.38 -11.10
CA VAL A 65 0.48 -5.36 -9.66
C VAL A 65 0.41 -6.79 -9.12
N LEU A 66 1.34 -7.15 -8.26
CA LEU A 66 1.35 -8.45 -7.60
C LEU A 66 0.97 -8.26 -6.14
N GLY A 67 -0.16 -8.82 -5.70
CA GLY A 67 -0.70 -8.70 -4.35
C GLY A 67 -1.02 -10.05 -3.72
N MET A 68 -1.23 -10.06 -2.38
CA MET A 68 -1.63 -11.27 -1.70
C MET A 68 -3.08 -11.63 -2.04
N SER A 69 -3.32 -12.90 -2.38
CA SER A 69 -4.65 -13.45 -2.64
C SER A 69 -5.61 -13.18 -1.48
N LEU A 70 -6.82 -12.75 -1.80
CA LEU A 70 -7.88 -12.54 -0.79
C LEU A 70 -8.21 -13.85 -0.05
N ALA A 71 -8.20 -14.98 -0.76
CA ALA A 71 -8.45 -16.32 -0.17
C ALA A 71 -7.38 -16.72 0.85
N ASP A 72 -6.16 -16.19 0.72
CA ASP A 72 -5.03 -16.50 1.59
C ASP A 72 -4.78 -15.42 2.66
N GLY A 73 -5.69 -14.48 2.79
CA GLY A 73 -5.67 -13.46 3.83
C GLY A 73 -5.32 -12.05 3.37
N GLY A 74 -5.22 -11.80 2.05
CA GLY A 74 -5.03 -10.47 1.48
C GLY A 74 -6.22 -9.54 1.75
N HIS A 75 -6.12 -8.29 1.31
CA HIS A 75 -7.17 -7.29 1.45
C HIS A 75 -7.92 -7.08 0.13
N LEU A 76 -9.16 -6.59 0.18
CA LEU A 76 -9.96 -6.27 -1.01
C LEU A 76 -9.23 -5.31 -1.96
N THR A 77 -8.51 -4.34 -1.42
CA THR A 77 -7.73 -3.38 -2.22
C THR A 77 -6.44 -3.96 -2.83
N HIS A 78 -6.15 -5.23 -2.59
CA HIS A 78 -5.04 -5.93 -3.22
C HIS A 78 -5.49 -6.69 -4.48
N GLY A 79 -6.42 -6.11 -5.25
CA GLY A 79 -6.79 -6.60 -6.57
C GLY A 79 -8.05 -7.46 -6.64
N SER A 80 -8.89 -7.45 -5.61
CA SER A 80 -10.18 -8.15 -5.69
C SER A 80 -10.99 -7.64 -6.90
N PRO A 81 -11.58 -8.53 -7.73
CA PRO A 81 -12.36 -8.13 -8.91
C PRO A 81 -13.57 -7.25 -8.60
N VAL A 82 -14.08 -7.31 -7.36
CA VAL A 82 -15.21 -6.47 -6.92
C VAL A 82 -14.75 -5.13 -6.33
N ASN A 83 -13.46 -4.85 -6.37
CA ASN A 83 -12.86 -3.64 -5.83
C ASN A 83 -12.29 -2.78 -6.97
N VAL A 84 -12.22 -1.47 -6.77
CA VAL A 84 -11.63 -0.51 -7.72
C VAL A 84 -10.21 -0.93 -8.13
N SER A 85 -9.40 -1.47 -7.21
CA SER A 85 -8.05 -1.91 -7.53
C SER A 85 -8.02 -2.97 -8.63
N GLY A 86 -8.86 -4.00 -8.53
CA GLY A 86 -8.96 -5.05 -9.55
C GLY A 86 -9.65 -4.61 -10.85
N SER A 87 -10.40 -3.49 -10.83
CA SER A 87 -11.04 -2.95 -12.03
C SER A 87 -10.11 -2.03 -12.82
N TYR A 88 -9.20 -1.32 -12.14
CA TYR A 88 -8.31 -0.33 -12.76
C TYR A 88 -6.93 -0.87 -13.12
N PHE A 89 -6.42 -1.85 -12.37
CA PHE A 89 -5.09 -2.41 -12.54
C PHE A 89 -5.17 -3.90 -12.82
N ASN A 90 -4.15 -4.42 -13.48
CA ASN A 90 -4.04 -5.86 -13.74
C ASN A 90 -3.38 -6.54 -12.53
N PHE A 91 -4.20 -6.98 -11.57
CA PHE A 91 -3.68 -7.66 -10.39
C PHE A 91 -3.47 -9.16 -10.64
N GLU A 92 -2.25 -9.59 -10.36
CA GLU A 92 -1.86 -10.98 -10.19
C GLU A 92 -1.71 -11.31 -8.71
N SER A 93 -1.90 -12.55 -8.31
CA SER A 93 -1.87 -12.91 -6.90
C SER A 93 -0.76 -13.90 -6.56
N TYR A 94 -0.23 -13.75 -5.35
CA TYR A 94 0.57 -14.75 -4.66
C TYR A 94 -0.17 -15.22 -3.41
N GLY A 95 0.22 -16.37 -2.86
CA GLY A 95 -0.52 -16.97 -1.75
C GLY A 95 0.36 -17.74 -0.80
N VAL A 96 -0.24 -18.69 -0.10
CA VAL A 96 0.41 -19.57 0.87
C VAL A 96 0.62 -20.97 0.28
N ASN A 97 1.57 -21.70 0.83
CA ASN A 97 1.78 -23.12 0.54
C ASN A 97 0.75 -23.99 1.30
N GLU A 98 0.86 -25.31 1.15
CA GLU A 98 -0.04 -26.28 1.79
C GLU A 98 0.00 -26.24 3.32
N ASP A 99 1.11 -25.79 3.91
CA ASP A 99 1.28 -25.62 5.36
C ASP A 99 0.76 -24.27 5.88
N GLY A 100 0.23 -23.42 4.99
CA GLY A 100 -0.30 -22.09 5.31
C GLY A 100 0.80 -21.03 5.55
N PHE A 101 2.01 -21.23 5.05
CA PHE A 101 3.06 -20.21 5.04
C PHE A 101 3.12 -19.51 3.69
N LEU A 102 3.48 -18.22 3.69
CA LEU A 102 3.76 -17.50 2.46
C LEU A 102 4.81 -18.26 1.63
N ASP A 103 4.45 -18.56 0.37
CA ASP A 103 5.37 -19.23 -0.57
C ASP A 103 6.19 -18.17 -1.31
N TYR A 104 7.34 -17.82 -0.73
CA TYR A 104 8.24 -16.81 -1.32
C TYR A 104 8.84 -17.25 -2.63
N ASP A 105 9.04 -18.54 -2.85
CA ASP A 105 9.58 -19.07 -4.10
C ASP A 105 8.53 -19.00 -5.21
N ALA A 106 7.26 -19.29 -4.89
CA ALA A 106 6.15 -19.08 -5.82
C ALA A 106 5.95 -17.59 -6.12
N LEU A 107 6.07 -16.71 -5.11
CA LEU A 107 6.03 -15.26 -5.29
C LEU A 107 7.13 -14.80 -6.24
N GLU A 108 8.36 -15.27 -6.06
CA GLU A 108 9.52 -14.90 -6.91
C GLU A 108 9.31 -15.39 -8.36
N ARG A 109 8.85 -16.64 -8.54
CA ARG A 109 8.50 -17.16 -9.87
C ARG A 109 7.43 -16.30 -10.53
N LYS A 110 6.35 -16.01 -9.81
CA LYS A 110 5.23 -15.21 -10.31
C LYS A 110 5.65 -13.77 -10.66
N ALA A 111 6.48 -13.14 -9.82
CA ALA A 111 7.03 -11.82 -10.10
C ALA A 111 7.90 -11.82 -11.39
N ASN A 112 8.67 -12.88 -11.60
CA ASN A 112 9.47 -13.02 -12.81
C ASN A 112 8.62 -13.25 -14.07
N GLU A 113 7.50 -13.94 -13.95
CA GLU A 113 6.56 -14.18 -15.04
C GLU A 113 5.79 -12.92 -15.43
N CYS A 114 5.14 -12.25 -14.47
CA CYS A 114 4.24 -11.14 -14.76
C CYS A 114 4.94 -9.77 -14.78
N LYS A 115 6.20 -9.67 -14.31
CA LYS A 115 6.98 -8.41 -14.28
C LYS A 115 6.16 -7.22 -13.76
N PRO A 116 5.67 -7.27 -12.51
CA PRO A 116 4.76 -6.26 -12.01
C PRO A 116 5.46 -4.91 -11.88
N LYS A 117 4.70 -3.83 -11.96
CA LYS A 117 5.17 -2.48 -11.64
C LYS A 117 5.27 -2.26 -10.13
N MET A 118 4.48 -3.00 -9.36
CA MET A 118 4.46 -2.92 -7.90
C MET A 118 4.17 -4.28 -7.30
N ILE A 119 4.83 -4.59 -6.19
CA ILE A 119 4.47 -5.72 -5.31
C ILE A 119 3.91 -5.13 -4.02
N VAL A 120 2.69 -5.57 -3.66
CA VAL A 120 2.00 -5.18 -2.43
C VAL A 120 2.08 -6.33 -1.44
N ALA A 121 2.68 -6.06 -0.28
CA ALA A 121 2.73 -6.97 0.85
C ALA A 121 1.85 -6.47 1.99
N GLY A 122 1.52 -7.37 2.91
CA GLY A 122 0.61 -7.12 4.02
C GLY A 122 -0.68 -7.92 3.85
N ALA A 123 -1.38 -8.09 4.94
CA ALA A 123 -2.55 -8.96 4.99
C ALA A 123 -3.55 -8.52 6.05
N SER A 124 -4.83 -8.83 5.82
CA SER A 124 -5.91 -8.64 6.81
C SER A 124 -6.11 -9.87 7.69
N ALA A 125 -5.84 -11.07 7.16
CA ALA A 125 -6.17 -12.33 7.81
C ALA A 125 -5.05 -13.40 7.70
N TYR A 126 -3.81 -12.97 7.70
CA TYR A 126 -2.64 -13.85 7.74
C TYR A 126 -1.94 -13.72 9.10
N PRO A 127 -2.00 -14.76 9.96
CA PRO A 127 -1.60 -14.64 11.36
C PRO A 127 -0.11 -14.90 11.62
N ARG A 128 0.69 -15.05 10.58
CA ARG A 128 2.12 -15.38 10.68
C ARG A 128 2.98 -14.19 10.31
N THR A 129 4.25 -14.22 10.72
CA THR A 129 5.23 -13.18 10.37
C THR A 129 5.50 -13.19 8.86
N ILE A 130 5.52 -12.00 8.26
CA ILE A 130 5.87 -11.79 6.86
C ILE A 130 7.32 -11.34 6.80
N ASP A 131 8.13 -12.00 5.97
CA ASP A 131 9.49 -11.56 5.68
C ASP A 131 9.47 -10.47 4.60
N PHE A 132 9.29 -9.23 5.05
CA PHE A 132 9.28 -8.07 4.16
C PHE A 132 10.61 -7.85 3.45
N LYS A 133 11.73 -8.26 4.05
CA LYS A 133 13.06 -8.16 3.44
C LYS A 133 13.13 -9.06 2.21
N ARG A 134 12.70 -10.31 2.32
CA ARG A 134 12.66 -11.26 1.20
C ARG A 134 11.76 -10.75 0.07
N ILE A 135 10.58 -10.21 0.39
CA ILE A 135 9.68 -9.65 -0.64
C ILE A 135 10.31 -8.42 -1.31
N LYS A 136 10.98 -7.57 -0.54
CA LYS A 136 11.71 -6.41 -1.09
C LYS A 136 12.81 -6.83 -2.07
N GLU A 137 13.59 -7.85 -1.71
CA GLU A 137 14.64 -8.40 -2.60
C GLU A 137 14.03 -8.93 -3.91
N ILE A 138 12.89 -9.61 -3.84
CA ILE A 138 12.15 -10.07 -5.03
C ILE A 138 11.66 -8.86 -5.85
N ALA A 139 11.10 -7.84 -5.23
CA ALA A 139 10.65 -6.63 -5.92
C ALA A 139 11.80 -5.94 -6.66
N ASP A 140 12.97 -5.82 -6.01
CA ASP A 140 14.17 -5.24 -6.61
C ASP A 140 14.68 -6.06 -7.81
N SER A 141 14.62 -7.38 -7.72
CA SER A 141 15.08 -8.26 -8.80
C SER A 141 14.30 -8.09 -10.10
N VAL A 142 13.04 -7.66 -10.01
CA VAL A 142 12.18 -7.41 -11.18
C VAL A 142 11.96 -5.92 -11.46
N ASN A 143 12.67 -5.04 -10.74
CA ASN A 143 12.53 -3.57 -10.82
C ASN A 143 11.10 -3.08 -10.53
N ALA A 144 10.43 -3.72 -9.57
CA ALA A 144 9.11 -3.35 -9.11
C ALA A 144 9.19 -2.39 -7.90
N LEU A 145 8.20 -1.50 -7.78
CA LEU A 145 7.97 -0.77 -6.55
C LEU A 145 7.53 -1.74 -5.44
N PHE A 146 7.90 -1.44 -4.20
CA PHE A 146 7.48 -2.24 -3.06
C PHE A 146 6.61 -1.41 -2.12
N MET A 147 5.41 -1.89 -1.87
CA MET A 147 4.43 -1.29 -0.97
C MET A 147 4.10 -2.27 0.14
N VAL A 148 4.00 -1.79 1.38
CA VAL A 148 3.52 -2.57 2.52
C VAL A 148 2.23 -1.95 3.05
N ASP A 149 1.13 -2.71 2.99
CA ASP A 149 -0.09 -2.40 3.73
C ASP A 149 0.02 -3.01 5.13
N MET A 150 0.32 -2.15 6.10
CA MET A 150 0.55 -2.57 7.47
C MET A 150 -0.61 -2.24 8.42
N ALA A 151 -1.79 -1.95 7.88
CA ALA A 151 -2.95 -1.50 8.66
C ALA A 151 -3.34 -2.45 9.80
N HIS A 152 -3.10 -3.75 9.66
CA HIS A 152 -3.40 -4.76 10.67
C HIS A 152 -2.19 -5.27 11.45
N ILE A 153 -0.97 -4.84 11.11
CA ILE A 153 0.29 -5.39 11.64
C ILE A 153 1.27 -4.34 12.14
N ALA A 154 0.89 -3.04 12.10
CA ALA A 154 1.70 -1.92 12.57
C ALA A 154 1.84 -1.85 14.09
#